data_1d2766bd473497a2455e63c662317cb1
#
_entry.id   1d2766bd473497a2455e63c662317cb1
#
_cell.length_a   1.000
_cell.length_b   1.000
_cell.length_c   1.000
_cell.angle_alpha   90.00
_cell.angle_beta   90.00
_cell.angle_gamma   90.00
#
_symmetry.space_group_name_H-M   'P 1'
#
loop_
_entity.id
_entity.type
_entity.pdbx_description
1 polymer ?
#
loop_
_entity_poly.entity_id
_entity_poly.type
_entity_poly.pdbx_seq_one_letter_code
_entity_poly.pdbx_strand_id
1 'polypeptide(L)'
;MAASAAALRRSLAGAQQGRPFGPPVAGSSEFPALARRSTVSIAQGEERRKNVYTALQAIDRELREKMKGKRYVVIKPNFVNVFNQLASSHADAMRGILDYLSESFQGPVVIAESSAGDTRRGFDNFRFQALTREYARQQVKLIDLNDEAKFETVALLDADLHIVPCRIAARLVDPEAFVISSAVLKTHNTVIASLSIKNMVLGAPLHAPNSVRPSWSDKRKYHVGLRQTHYNMMVTAQRLDWGASLIDGFEGMEGNGPSSGTPVASRIAIASADYVAADRVAAETMGMDPEWLGYVKYCGQLGLGQFDPARIDVIGAKIADVQKKYRMHPDIDRELQWRGPMTELTPNLGWTHALGDERRG
;
A
#
# COMPACT_ATOMS: atom_id res chain seq x y z
N MET A 1 -23.23 4.67 -30.15
CA MET A 1 -22.80 3.45 -29.44
C MET A 1 -21.52 2.76 -30.01
N ALA A 2 -21.07 3.11 -31.20
CA ALA A 2 -19.83 2.53 -31.80
C ALA A 2 -18.52 3.18 -31.30
N ALA A 3 -18.54 4.42 -30.81
CA ALA A 3 -17.34 5.13 -30.35
C ALA A 3 -16.79 4.62 -28.99
N SER A 4 -17.67 4.05 -28.15
CA SER A 4 -17.32 3.55 -26.82
C SER A 4 -16.50 2.24 -26.88
N ALA A 5 -16.77 1.37 -27.85
CA ALA A 5 -16.05 0.09 -28.02
C ALA A 5 -14.64 0.28 -28.59
N ALA A 6 -14.43 1.31 -29.42
CA ALA A 6 -13.11 1.62 -29.98
C ALA A 6 -12.16 2.25 -28.94
N ALA A 7 -12.69 3.06 -28.04
CA ALA A 7 -11.92 3.64 -26.94
C ALA A 7 -11.47 2.57 -25.94
N LEU A 8 -12.35 1.60 -25.63
CA LEU A 8 -12.03 0.47 -24.75
C LEU A 8 -10.95 -0.44 -25.36
N ARG A 9 -11.01 -0.68 -26.67
CA ARG A 9 -9.98 -1.47 -27.39
C ARG A 9 -8.62 -0.77 -27.45
N ARG A 10 -8.58 0.56 -27.55
CA ARG A 10 -7.31 1.32 -27.50
C ARG A 10 -6.69 1.34 -26.11
N SER A 11 -7.49 1.41 -25.05
CA SER A 11 -7.01 1.32 -23.67
C SER A 11 -6.39 -0.05 -23.34
N LEU A 12 -6.98 -1.13 -23.86
CA LEU A 12 -6.46 -2.49 -23.69
C LEU A 12 -5.21 -2.75 -24.55
N ALA A 13 -5.12 -2.16 -25.75
CA ALA A 13 -3.96 -2.34 -26.63
C ALA A 13 -2.69 -1.63 -26.12
N GLY A 14 -2.83 -0.51 -25.42
CA GLY A 14 -1.69 0.21 -24.83
C GLY A 14 -1.08 -0.47 -23.61
N ALA A 15 -1.85 -1.30 -22.90
CA ALA A 15 -1.39 -2.06 -21.74
C ALA A 15 -0.71 -3.40 -22.11
N GLN A 16 -0.78 -3.83 -23.36
CA GLN A 16 -0.33 -5.15 -23.80
C GLN A 16 1.03 -5.17 -24.50
N GLN A 17 1.70 -4.06 -24.70
CA GLN A 17 3.04 -4.09 -25.29
C GLN A 17 4.09 -4.39 -24.22
N GLY A 18 4.33 -5.71 -23.97
CA GLY A 18 5.50 -6.18 -23.26
C GLY A 18 5.35 -7.35 -22.29
N ARG A 19 4.17 -7.93 -22.09
CA ARG A 19 4.03 -9.09 -21.20
C ARG A 19 3.33 -10.25 -21.92
N PRO A 20 3.99 -11.41 -22.09
CA PRO A 20 3.31 -12.59 -22.61
C PRO A 20 2.35 -13.13 -21.53
N PHE A 21 1.05 -12.90 -21.70
CA PHE A 21 0.03 -13.73 -21.08
C PHE A 21 -0.04 -15.05 -21.87
N GLY A 22 0.85 -15.98 -21.53
CA GLY A 22 0.71 -17.37 -21.94
C GLY A 22 0.39 -18.22 -20.71
N PRO A 23 -0.31 -19.36 -20.88
CA PRO A 23 -0.39 -20.34 -19.82
C PRO A 23 1.03 -20.75 -19.44
N PRO A 24 1.28 -21.09 -18.15
CA PRO A 24 2.60 -21.56 -17.73
C PRO A 24 3.04 -22.70 -18.65
N VAL A 25 4.28 -22.61 -19.13
CA VAL A 25 4.87 -23.66 -19.95
C VAL A 25 4.78 -24.97 -19.19
N ALA A 26 4.25 -26.01 -19.82
CA ALA A 26 4.09 -27.32 -19.19
C ALA A 26 5.46 -27.76 -18.61
N GLY A 27 5.55 -27.88 -17.28
CA GLY A 27 6.75 -28.28 -16.55
C GLY A 27 7.34 -27.25 -15.59
N SER A 28 6.95 -25.97 -15.61
CA SER A 28 7.33 -25.01 -14.56
C SER A 28 6.10 -24.61 -13.74
N SER A 29 6.13 -24.89 -12.44
CA SER A 29 5.11 -24.44 -11.49
C SER A 29 5.29 -22.97 -11.09
N GLU A 30 6.25 -22.26 -11.65
CA GLU A 30 6.63 -20.90 -11.26
C GLU A 30 6.55 -19.94 -12.45
N PHE A 31 6.08 -18.74 -12.19
CA PHE A 31 6.14 -17.65 -13.17
C PHE A 31 7.62 -17.24 -13.39
N PRO A 32 8.00 -16.84 -14.62
CA PRO A 32 9.35 -16.43 -14.90
C PRO A 32 9.77 -15.26 -13.98
N ALA A 33 10.91 -15.43 -13.31
CA ALA A 33 11.46 -14.39 -12.44
C ALA A 33 11.75 -13.12 -13.23
N LEU A 34 11.45 -11.96 -12.64
CA LEU A 34 11.78 -10.66 -13.22
C LEU A 34 13.29 -10.52 -13.36
N ALA A 35 13.79 -10.26 -14.57
CA ALA A 35 15.23 -10.17 -14.82
C ALA A 35 15.90 -8.95 -14.18
N ARG A 36 15.15 -7.84 -13.98
CA ARG A 36 15.65 -6.60 -13.41
C ARG A 36 15.99 -6.75 -11.93
N ARG A 37 17.02 -6.02 -11.49
CA ARG A 37 17.29 -5.81 -10.06
C ARG A 37 16.45 -4.64 -9.54
N SER A 38 16.17 -4.64 -8.25
CA SER A 38 15.48 -3.55 -7.56
C SER A 38 16.25 -3.12 -6.32
N THR A 39 16.30 -1.82 -6.05
CA THR A 39 16.98 -1.26 -4.88
C THR A 39 15.96 -1.00 -3.77
N VAL A 40 16.30 -1.39 -2.54
CA VAL A 40 15.55 -1.06 -1.33
C VAL A 40 16.52 -0.41 -0.34
N SER A 41 16.21 0.81 0.09
CA SER A 41 16.98 1.50 1.12
C SER A 41 16.36 1.28 2.50
N ILE A 42 17.21 1.10 3.52
CA ILE A 42 16.83 1.07 4.92
C ILE A 42 17.63 2.14 5.66
N ALA A 43 16.96 3.17 6.17
CA ALA A 43 17.55 4.15 7.06
C ALA A 43 17.18 3.82 8.51
N GLN A 44 18.14 3.94 9.43
CA GLN A 44 17.97 3.70 10.86
C GLN A 44 18.45 4.92 11.66
N GLY A 45 17.73 5.33 12.67
CA GLY A 45 18.11 6.45 13.54
C GLY A 45 17.00 6.88 14.50
N GLU A 46 17.31 7.82 15.38
CA GLU A 46 16.42 8.26 16.46
C GLU A 46 15.45 9.38 16.05
N GLU A 47 15.45 9.78 14.78
CA GLU A 47 14.57 10.83 14.26
C GLU A 47 13.78 10.33 13.05
N ARG A 48 12.44 10.16 13.20
CA ARG A 48 11.55 9.68 12.15
C ARG A 48 11.69 10.48 10.85
N ARG A 49 11.65 11.81 10.92
CA ARG A 49 11.76 12.73 9.78
C ARG A 49 13.06 12.50 9.01
N LYS A 50 14.17 12.41 9.72
CA LYS A 50 15.50 12.18 9.14
C LYS A 50 15.62 10.79 8.52
N ASN A 51 15.10 9.75 9.17
CA ASN A 51 15.11 8.40 8.62
C ASN A 51 14.36 8.34 7.29
N VAL A 52 13.17 8.95 7.22
CA VAL A 52 12.36 9.02 6.00
C VAL A 52 13.10 9.77 4.89
N TYR A 53 13.63 10.95 5.18
CA TYR A 53 14.43 11.71 4.22
C TYR A 53 15.62 10.90 3.71
N THR A 54 16.40 10.31 4.63
CA THR A 54 17.61 9.53 4.29
C THR A 54 17.27 8.31 3.43
N ALA A 55 16.17 7.60 3.73
CA ALA A 55 15.75 6.45 2.93
C ALA A 55 15.39 6.85 1.49
N LEU A 56 14.67 7.94 1.29
CA LEU A 56 14.34 8.46 -0.05
C LEU A 56 15.57 8.99 -0.79
N GLN A 57 16.43 9.74 -0.10
CA GLN A 57 17.66 10.29 -0.66
C GLN A 57 18.59 9.18 -1.17
N ALA A 58 18.65 8.04 -0.50
CA ALA A 58 19.50 6.92 -0.90
C ALA A 58 19.14 6.33 -2.28
N ILE A 59 17.90 6.51 -2.73
CA ILE A 59 17.36 6.06 -4.03
C ILE A 59 16.98 7.24 -4.95
N ASP A 60 17.53 8.44 -4.70
CA ASP A 60 17.18 9.68 -5.39
C ASP A 60 17.23 9.56 -6.91
N ARG A 61 18.25 8.91 -7.47
CA ARG A 61 18.40 8.74 -8.92
C ARG A 61 17.20 8.02 -9.53
N GLU A 62 16.73 6.94 -8.91
CA GLU A 62 15.59 6.15 -9.39
C GLU A 62 14.28 6.94 -9.28
N LEU A 63 14.12 7.69 -8.20
CA LEU A 63 12.92 8.49 -7.96
C LEU A 63 12.86 9.68 -8.93
N ARG A 64 13.97 10.41 -9.14
CA ARG A 64 14.02 11.50 -10.11
C ARG A 64 13.73 11.04 -11.54
N GLU A 65 14.22 9.86 -11.91
CA GLU A 65 13.90 9.29 -13.23
C GLU A 65 12.41 9.05 -13.40
N LYS A 66 11.74 8.47 -12.39
CA LYS A 66 10.29 8.25 -12.40
C LYS A 66 9.46 9.54 -12.28
N MET A 67 10.02 10.60 -11.70
CA MET A 67 9.36 11.92 -11.61
C MET A 67 9.47 12.74 -12.91
N LYS A 68 10.33 12.36 -13.87
CA LYS A 68 10.44 13.09 -15.12
C LYS A 68 9.10 13.17 -15.86
N GLY A 69 8.73 14.39 -16.27
CA GLY A 69 7.48 14.64 -16.97
C GLY A 69 6.22 14.63 -16.10
N LYS A 70 6.34 14.38 -14.80
CA LYS A 70 5.20 14.46 -13.88
C LYS A 70 4.90 15.92 -13.52
N ARG A 71 3.61 16.25 -13.45
CA ARG A 71 3.16 17.62 -13.18
C ARG A 71 2.99 17.91 -11.71
N TYR A 72 2.70 16.88 -10.91
CA TYR A 72 2.52 17.01 -9.47
C TYR A 72 2.81 15.70 -8.75
N VAL A 73 3.00 15.79 -7.43
CA VAL A 73 3.20 14.62 -6.57
C VAL A 73 1.95 14.38 -5.73
N VAL A 74 1.56 13.11 -5.60
CA VAL A 74 0.56 12.67 -4.63
C VAL A 74 1.27 11.86 -3.55
N ILE A 75 1.22 12.31 -2.30
CA ILE A 75 1.61 11.50 -1.16
C ILE A 75 0.34 10.87 -0.59
N LYS A 76 0.28 9.55 -0.59
CA LYS A 76 -0.82 8.82 0.02
C LYS A 76 -0.41 8.30 1.40
N PRO A 77 -0.84 8.94 2.51
CA PRO A 77 -0.62 8.43 3.86
C PRO A 77 -1.44 7.14 4.09
N ASN A 78 -1.37 6.59 5.30
CA ASN A 78 -2.18 5.48 5.74
C ASN A 78 -3.01 5.90 6.96
N PHE A 79 -4.34 6.00 6.80
CA PHE A 79 -5.28 6.31 7.88
C PHE A 79 -6.32 5.20 8.03
N VAL A 80 -5.92 4.09 8.64
CA VAL A 80 -6.85 2.99 8.92
C VAL A 80 -7.75 3.30 10.11
N ASN A 81 -7.25 4.07 11.06
CA ASN A 81 -8.00 4.55 12.22
C ASN A 81 -7.63 6.01 12.50
N VAL A 82 -8.55 6.92 12.25
CA VAL A 82 -8.33 8.36 12.37
C VAL A 82 -8.20 8.86 13.83
N PHE A 83 -8.32 7.98 14.81
CA PHE A 83 -8.19 8.28 16.24
C PHE A 83 -6.94 7.64 16.87
N ASN A 84 -6.27 6.72 16.19
CA ASN A 84 -5.09 6.03 16.70
C ASN A 84 -3.87 6.35 15.84
N GLN A 85 -2.96 7.17 16.40
CA GLN A 85 -1.72 7.57 15.72
C GLN A 85 -0.83 6.36 15.37
N LEU A 86 -0.75 5.34 16.24
CA LEU A 86 0.06 4.15 16.00
C LEU A 86 -0.43 3.37 14.76
N ALA A 87 -1.72 3.46 14.44
CA ALA A 87 -2.32 2.81 13.27
C ALA A 87 -2.21 3.63 11.98
N SER A 88 -1.66 4.87 12.06
CA SER A 88 -1.75 5.86 11.00
C SER A 88 -0.43 6.56 10.76
N SER A 89 -0.23 7.08 9.54
CA SER A 89 0.98 7.83 9.18
C SER A 89 1.18 9.03 10.08
N HIS A 90 2.41 9.26 10.50
CA HIS A 90 2.81 10.37 11.36
C HIS A 90 3.16 11.63 10.54
N ALA A 91 2.85 12.81 11.06
CA ALA A 91 3.18 14.07 10.38
C ALA A 91 4.70 14.25 10.12
N ASP A 92 5.57 13.71 10.99
CA ASP A 92 7.02 13.77 10.78
C ASP A 92 7.49 12.86 9.64
N ALA A 93 6.76 11.77 9.35
CA ALA A 93 7.04 11.00 8.13
C ALA A 93 6.71 11.84 6.89
N MET A 94 5.58 12.56 6.92
CA MET A 94 5.24 13.50 5.82
C MET A 94 6.29 14.61 5.68
N ARG A 95 6.79 15.17 6.79
CA ARG A 95 7.87 16.16 6.76
C ARG A 95 9.13 15.62 6.09
N GLY A 96 9.52 14.38 6.41
CA GLY A 96 10.68 13.76 5.75
C GLY A 96 10.50 13.58 4.24
N ILE A 97 9.29 13.21 3.79
CA ILE A 97 8.97 13.14 2.35
C ILE A 97 9.01 14.54 1.72
N LEU A 98 8.39 15.52 2.37
CA LEU A 98 8.32 16.90 1.85
C LEU A 98 9.69 17.57 1.83
N ASP A 99 10.57 17.30 2.79
CA ASP A 99 11.97 17.75 2.75
C ASP A 99 12.68 17.21 1.51
N TYR A 100 12.59 15.90 1.27
CA TYR A 100 13.14 15.27 0.07
C TYR A 100 12.57 15.90 -1.22
N LEU A 101 11.25 16.07 -1.29
CA LEU A 101 10.61 16.67 -2.46
C LEU A 101 10.98 18.15 -2.65
N SER A 102 11.30 18.90 -1.58
CA SER A 102 11.75 20.29 -1.68
C SER A 102 13.02 20.44 -2.51
N GLU A 103 13.85 19.41 -2.56
CA GLU A 103 15.12 19.38 -3.28
C GLU A 103 15.02 18.65 -4.64
N SER A 104 14.02 17.78 -4.78
CA SER A 104 13.95 16.85 -5.92
C SER A 104 12.82 17.14 -6.92
N PHE A 105 11.81 17.96 -6.53
CA PHE A 105 10.64 18.23 -7.36
C PHE A 105 10.14 19.66 -7.22
N GLN A 106 9.83 20.32 -8.36
CA GLN A 106 9.43 21.73 -8.37
C GLN A 106 7.93 21.99 -8.51
N GLY A 107 7.12 20.93 -8.66
CA GLY A 107 5.66 21.03 -8.82
C GLY A 107 4.91 21.01 -7.51
N PRO A 108 3.57 21.18 -7.57
CA PRO A 108 2.72 21.11 -6.40
C PRO A 108 2.66 19.70 -5.81
N VAL A 109 2.43 19.62 -4.49
CA VAL A 109 2.30 18.36 -3.77
C VAL A 109 0.91 18.25 -3.16
N VAL A 110 0.29 17.10 -3.30
CA VAL A 110 -1.02 16.79 -2.72
C VAL A 110 -0.84 15.63 -1.74
N ILE A 111 -1.29 15.81 -0.50
CA ILE A 111 -1.43 14.71 0.45
C ILE A 111 -2.88 14.26 0.38
N ALA A 112 -3.13 13.06 -0.15
CA ALA A 112 -4.46 12.58 -0.47
C ALA A 112 -4.74 11.22 0.16
N GLU A 113 -5.88 11.07 0.81
CA GLU A 113 -6.28 9.82 1.47
C GLU A 113 -7.78 9.56 1.26
N SER A 114 -8.14 8.27 1.25
CA SER A 114 -9.49 7.77 1.51
C SER A 114 -9.38 6.85 2.71
N SER A 115 -9.58 7.39 3.91
CA SER A 115 -9.47 6.61 5.16
C SER A 115 -10.60 5.57 5.27
N ALA A 116 -10.54 4.70 6.28
CA ALA A 116 -11.67 3.82 6.57
C ALA A 116 -12.85 4.57 7.24
N GLY A 117 -12.65 5.83 7.63
CA GLY A 117 -13.63 6.72 8.25
C GLY A 117 -13.57 8.13 7.68
N ASP A 118 -13.66 9.13 8.55
CA ASP A 118 -13.58 10.56 8.16
C ASP A 118 -12.13 10.98 7.95
N THR A 119 -11.71 11.14 6.70
CA THR A 119 -10.36 11.51 6.32
C THR A 119 -9.96 12.90 6.83
N ARG A 120 -10.87 13.88 6.79
CA ARG A 120 -10.61 15.26 7.23
C ARG A 120 -10.30 15.28 8.72
N ARG A 121 -11.05 14.51 9.50
CA ARG A 121 -10.80 14.34 10.93
C ARG A 121 -9.44 13.68 11.19
N GLY A 122 -8.99 12.77 10.34
CA GLY A 122 -7.65 12.21 10.40
C GLY A 122 -6.57 13.26 10.19
N PHE A 123 -6.72 14.14 9.20
CA PHE A 123 -5.80 15.24 8.98
C PHE A 123 -5.70 16.18 10.19
N ASP A 124 -6.82 16.46 10.85
CA ASP A 124 -6.84 17.33 12.04
C ASP A 124 -6.20 16.63 13.25
N ASN A 125 -6.64 15.41 13.57
CA ASN A 125 -6.15 14.66 14.73
C ASN A 125 -4.64 14.39 14.67
N PHE A 126 -4.10 14.14 13.46
CA PHE A 126 -2.68 13.85 13.26
C PHE A 126 -1.86 15.08 12.84
N ARG A 127 -2.44 16.30 12.96
CA ARG A 127 -1.78 17.60 12.75
C ARG A 127 -1.22 17.82 11.34
N PHE A 128 -1.85 17.23 10.32
CA PHE A 128 -1.44 17.41 8.93
C PHE A 128 -1.70 18.82 8.41
N GLN A 129 -2.64 19.57 9.00
CA GLN A 129 -2.93 20.96 8.64
C GLN A 129 -1.70 21.88 8.75
N ALA A 130 -0.76 21.60 9.66
CA ALA A 130 0.47 22.35 9.80
C ALA A 130 1.35 22.27 8.54
N LEU A 131 1.35 21.11 7.84
CA LEU A 131 2.18 20.87 6.67
C LEU A 131 1.89 21.84 5.52
N THR A 132 0.65 22.27 5.35
CA THR A 132 0.27 23.22 4.29
C THR A 132 0.93 24.58 4.44
N ARG A 133 1.21 24.99 5.69
CA ARG A 133 1.91 26.24 6.00
C ARG A 133 3.42 26.07 6.03
N GLU A 134 3.91 24.97 6.60
CA GLU A 134 5.33 24.65 6.69
C GLU A 134 5.97 24.51 5.30
N TYR A 135 5.21 23.98 4.34
CA TYR A 135 5.67 23.71 2.96
C TYR A 135 4.90 24.53 1.91
N ALA A 136 4.65 25.81 2.20
CA ALA A 136 3.90 26.71 1.33
C ALA A 136 4.50 26.84 -0.08
N ARG A 137 5.84 26.78 -0.22
CA ARG A 137 6.52 26.83 -1.54
C ARG A 137 6.14 25.67 -2.44
N GLN A 138 5.89 24.49 -1.90
CA GLN A 138 5.45 23.29 -2.61
C GLN A 138 3.95 23.24 -2.82
N GLN A 139 3.21 24.29 -2.40
CA GLN A 139 1.76 24.41 -2.54
C GLN A 139 1.02 23.16 -2.01
N VAL A 140 1.45 22.65 -0.84
CA VAL A 140 0.89 21.44 -0.24
C VAL A 140 -0.61 21.58 0.01
N LYS A 141 -1.39 20.63 -0.49
CA LYS A 141 -2.85 20.54 -0.28
C LYS A 141 -3.21 19.21 0.37
N LEU A 142 -4.19 19.23 1.27
CA LEU A 142 -4.80 18.04 1.87
C LEU A 142 -6.11 17.74 1.16
N ILE A 143 -6.31 16.52 0.67
CA ILE A 143 -7.48 16.13 -0.10
C ILE A 143 -8.07 14.84 0.49
N ASP A 144 -9.37 14.85 0.76
CA ASP A 144 -10.15 13.63 0.90
C ASP A 144 -10.52 13.13 -0.50
N LEU A 145 -10.00 11.99 -0.90
CA LEU A 145 -10.25 11.38 -2.20
C LEU A 145 -11.75 11.08 -2.43
N ASN A 146 -12.52 10.92 -1.37
CA ASN A 146 -13.95 10.66 -1.45
C ASN A 146 -14.76 11.91 -1.91
N ASP A 147 -14.17 13.11 -1.80
CA ASP A 147 -14.82 14.35 -2.25
C ASP A 147 -14.63 14.62 -3.75
N GLU A 148 -13.71 13.92 -4.41
CA GLU A 148 -13.33 14.21 -5.80
C GLU A 148 -14.24 13.57 -6.82
N ALA A 149 -15.37 13.10 -6.62
CA ALA A 149 -16.37 12.58 -7.57
C ALA A 149 -15.82 11.79 -8.80
N LYS A 150 -14.50 11.77 -9.03
CA LYS A 150 -13.82 11.09 -10.12
C LYS A 150 -13.26 9.75 -9.65
N PHE A 151 -13.62 8.70 -10.37
CA PHE A 151 -13.15 7.36 -10.07
C PHE A 151 -12.89 6.56 -11.35
N GLU A 152 -12.08 5.52 -11.22
CA GLU A 152 -12.01 4.42 -12.14
C GLU A 152 -12.59 3.16 -11.50
N THR A 153 -12.89 2.15 -12.31
CA THR A 153 -13.46 0.90 -11.83
C THR A 153 -12.47 -0.24 -12.04
N VAL A 154 -12.21 -1.00 -10.97
CA VAL A 154 -11.52 -2.29 -11.04
C VAL A 154 -12.51 -3.42 -10.80
N ALA A 155 -12.27 -4.56 -11.44
CA ALA A 155 -13.07 -5.77 -11.28
C ALA A 155 -12.46 -6.63 -10.16
N LEU A 156 -13.17 -6.78 -9.06
CA LEU A 156 -12.80 -7.65 -7.94
C LEU A 156 -13.61 -8.95 -7.99
N LEU A 157 -13.19 -9.95 -7.23
CA LEU A 157 -13.96 -11.17 -7.00
C LEU A 157 -14.64 -11.10 -5.63
N ASP A 158 -15.92 -11.47 -5.57
CA ASP A 158 -16.62 -11.70 -4.31
C ASP A 158 -16.31 -13.10 -3.72
N ALA A 159 -17.03 -13.48 -2.64
CA ALA A 159 -16.82 -14.76 -1.97
C ALA A 159 -17.13 -15.96 -2.87
N ASP A 160 -18.05 -15.80 -3.80
CA ASP A 160 -18.51 -16.84 -4.74
C ASP A 160 -17.80 -16.76 -6.11
N LEU A 161 -16.73 -15.95 -6.19
CA LEU A 161 -15.91 -15.70 -7.39
C LEU A 161 -16.65 -14.97 -8.52
N HIS A 162 -17.76 -14.26 -8.23
CA HIS A 162 -18.36 -13.37 -9.19
C HIS A 162 -17.60 -12.05 -9.28
N ILE A 163 -17.63 -11.44 -10.46
CA ILE A 163 -16.99 -10.15 -10.69
C ILE A 163 -17.86 -9.03 -10.10
N VAL A 164 -17.28 -8.23 -9.20
CA VAL A 164 -17.93 -7.06 -8.63
C VAL A 164 -17.12 -5.78 -8.91
N PRO A 165 -17.78 -4.68 -9.33
CA PRO A 165 -17.08 -3.44 -9.61
C PRO A 165 -16.67 -2.75 -8.29
N CYS A 166 -15.45 -2.22 -8.26
CA CYS A 166 -14.93 -1.40 -7.16
C CYS A 166 -14.44 -0.06 -7.71
N ARG A 167 -14.94 1.03 -7.18
CA ARG A 167 -14.51 2.40 -7.54
C ARG A 167 -13.23 2.75 -6.79
N ILE A 168 -12.20 3.13 -7.53
CA ILE A 168 -10.93 3.62 -7.00
C ILE A 168 -10.74 5.09 -7.38
N ALA A 169 -10.08 5.86 -6.53
CA ALA A 169 -9.82 7.26 -6.76
C ALA A 169 -9.00 7.49 -8.03
N ALA A 170 -9.54 8.26 -8.99
CA ALA A 170 -8.88 8.53 -10.27
C ALA A 170 -7.54 9.25 -10.11
N ARG A 171 -7.36 10.05 -9.04
CA ARG A 171 -6.11 10.75 -8.75
C ARG A 171 -4.93 9.81 -8.54
N LEU A 172 -5.15 8.60 -8.03
CA LEU A 172 -4.09 7.62 -7.76
C LEU A 172 -3.66 6.86 -9.03
N VAL A 173 -4.37 7.01 -10.12
CA VAL A 173 -4.07 6.44 -11.44
C VAL A 173 -3.86 7.50 -12.51
N ASP A 174 -3.74 8.79 -12.11
CA ASP A 174 -3.48 9.89 -13.02
C ASP A 174 -2.05 9.78 -13.57
N PRO A 175 -1.87 9.67 -14.90
CA PRO A 175 -0.53 9.56 -15.51
C PRO A 175 0.34 10.79 -15.31
N GLU A 176 -0.23 11.96 -15.02
CA GLU A 176 0.51 13.20 -14.72
C GLU A 176 1.02 13.26 -13.28
N ALA A 177 0.54 12.40 -12.39
CA ALA A 177 0.98 12.32 -11.00
C ALA A 177 2.19 11.40 -10.81
N PHE A 178 3.09 11.78 -9.91
CA PHE A 178 4.01 10.84 -9.28
C PHE A 178 3.44 10.48 -7.90
N VAL A 179 3.08 9.23 -7.71
CA VAL A 179 2.42 8.79 -6.47
C VAL A 179 3.42 8.14 -5.52
N ILE A 180 3.43 8.58 -4.27
CA ILE A 180 4.24 8.02 -3.17
C ILE A 180 3.29 7.37 -2.16
N SER A 181 3.43 6.06 -1.95
CA SER A 181 2.79 5.37 -0.82
C SER A 181 3.57 5.64 0.46
N SER A 182 2.94 6.22 1.48
CA SER A 182 3.53 6.37 2.82
C SER A 182 2.82 5.45 3.81
N ALA A 183 3.30 4.22 3.90
CA ALA A 183 2.73 3.16 4.73
C ALA A 183 3.32 3.17 6.15
N VAL A 184 2.67 2.45 7.06
CA VAL A 184 3.16 2.17 8.41
C VAL A 184 3.49 0.68 8.52
N LEU A 185 4.61 0.36 9.15
CA LEU A 185 5.07 -1.01 9.39
C LEU A 185 4.22 -1.66 10.49
N LYS A 186 3.28 -2.55 10.14
CA LYS A 186 2.34 -3.13 11.10
C LYS A 186 1.77 -4.49 10.70
N THR A 187 1.41 -5.30 11.70
CA THR A 187 0.65 -6.54 11.52
C THR A 187 -0.79 -6.26 11.07
N HIS A 188 -1.47 -7.30 10.61
CA HIS A 188 -2.86 -7.21 10.14
C HIS A 188 -3.60 -8.52 10.37
N ASN A 189 -4.89 -8.42 10.68
CA ASN A 189 -5.78 -9.53 11.04
C ASN A 189 -6.39 -10.33 9.87
N THR A 190 -5.93 -10.11 8.63
CA THR A 190 -6.45 -10.83 7.45
C THR A 190 -5.34 -11.16 6.47
N VAL A 191 -4.39 -10.26 6.29
CA VAL A 191 -3.33 -10.36 5.28
C VAL A 191 -1.93 -10.32 5.92
N ILE A 192 -1.85 -10.61 7.21
CA ILE A 192 -0.64 -10.80 8.03
C ILE A 192 0.11 -9.49 8.31
N ALA A 193 0.38 -8.68 7.30
CA ALA A 193 0.99 -7.37 7.47
C ALA A 193 0.33 -6.30 6.61
N SER A 194 0.35 -5.06 7.11
CA SER A 194 0.00 -3.85 6.36
C SER A 194 1.30 -3.16 5.96
N LEU A 195 1.54 -3.05 4.65
CA LEU A 195 2.73 -2.45 4.08
C LEU A 195 2.31 -1.51 2.93
N SER A 196 3.22 -1.22 1.99
CA SER A 196 2.97 -0.26 0.93
C SER A 196 1.86 -0.68 -0.04
N ILE A 197 1.88 -1.93 -0.52
CA ILE A 197 0.83 -2.43 -1.42
C ILE A 197 -0.53 -2.30 -0.77
N LYS A 198 -0.68 -2.82 0.46
CA LYS A 198 -1.96 -2.74 1.17
C LYS A 198 -2.41 -1.30 1.41
N ASN A 199 -1.49 -0.39 1.75
CA ASN A 199 -1.79 1.02 1.90
C ASN A 199 -2.42 1.60 0.63
N MET A 200 -1.86 1.29 -0.53
CA MET A 200 -2.38 1.78 -1.80
C MET A 200 -3.71 1.12 -2.18
N VAL A 201 -3.76 -0.21 -2.20
CA VAL A 201 -4.90 -0.94 -2.77
C VAL A 201 -6.15 -0.89 -1.89
N LEU A 202 -6.03 -0.79 -0.56
CA LEU A 202 -7.16 -0.60 0.37
C LEU A 202 -7.43 0.88 0.68
N GLY A 203 -6.48 1.76 0.34
CA GLY A 203 -6.64 3.21 0.45
C GLY A 203 -7.22 3.85 -0.81
N ALA A 204 -7.13 3.21 -1.98
CA ALA A 204 -7.68 3.72 -3.24
C ALA A 204 -9.21 3.59 -3.36
N PRO A 205 -9.88 2.54 -2.85
CA PRO A 205 -11.33 2.42 -2.94
C PRO A 205 -12.05 3.54 -2.22
N LEU A 206 -13.15 4.00 -2.83
CA LEU A 206 -13.97 5.10 -2.35
C LEU A 206 -15.09 4.63 -1.44
N HIS A 207 -15.64 5.57 -0.67
CA HIS A 207 -16.82 5.41 0.16
C HIS A 207 -17.60 6.72 0.23
N ALA A 208 -18.78 6.72 0.88
CA ALA A 208 -19.56 7.93 1.12
C ALA A 208 -18.72 8.97 1.87
N PRO A 209 -18.59 10.20 1.35
CA PRO A 209 -17.74 11.24 1.92
C PRO A 209 -18.25 11.74 3.27
N ASN A 210 -17.39 12.42 4.04
CA ASN A 210 -17.72 13.13 5.28
C ASN A 210 -18.44 12.26 6.33
N SER A 211 -18.05 10.99 6.46
CA SER A 211 -18.70 10.07 7.40
C SER A 211 -17.71 9.18 8.14
N VAL A 212 -17.87 9.10 9.45
CA VAL A 212 -17.18 8.12 10.31
C VAL A 212 -17.71 6.71 10.05
N ARG A 213 -18.98 6.59 9.64
CA ARG A 213 -19.64 5.33 9.25
C ARG A 213 -20.31 5.53 7.89
N PRO A 214 -19.56 5.39 6.80
CA PRO A 214 -20.09 5.65 5.46
C PRO A 214 -21.24 4.69 5.12
N SER A 215 -22.30 5.22 4.51
CA SER A 215 -23.49 4.48 4.08
C SER A 215 -23.14 3.43 3.01
N TRP A 216 -22.09 3.67 2.22
CA TRP A 216 -21.51 2.71 1.28
C TRP A 216 -19.99 2.80 1.29
N SER A 217 -19.32 1.68 1.04
CA SER A 217 -17.85 1.63 0.99
C SER A 217 -17.40 0.49 0.09
N ASP A 218 -16.65 0.83 -0.94
CA ASP A 218 -16.06 -0.17 -1.84
C ASP A 218 -14.86 -0.88 -1.20
N LYS A 219 -14.32 -0.36 -0.08
CA LYS A 219 -13.31 -1.04 0.74
C LYS A 219 -13.81 -2.38 1.29
N ARG A 220 -15.11 -2.49 1.59
CA ARG A 220 -15.72 -3.73 2.12
C ARG A 220 -15.67 -4.89 1.12
N LYS A 221 -15.62 -4.60 -0.19
CA LYS A 221 -15.56 -5.60 -1.25
C LYS A 221 -14.27 -6.42 -1.28
N TYR A 222 -13.25 -6.03 -0.51
CA TYR A 222 -12.01 -6.79 -0.38
C TYR A 222 -12.09 -7.88 0.71
N HIS A 223 -12.91 -7.68 1.74
CA HIS A 223 -12.98 -8.54 2.92
C HIS A 223 -13.98 -9.70 2.73
N VAL A 224 -13.84 -10.45 1.65
CA VAL A 224 -14.78 -11.50 1.23
C VAL A 224 -14.21 -12.92 1.34
N GLY A 225 -13.03 -13.06 1.93
CA GLY A 225 -12.34 -14.33 2.12
C GLY A 225 -10.83 -14.14 2.07
N LEU A 226 -10.06 -15.04 2.67
CA LEU A 226 -8.61 -14.89 2.78
C LEU A 226 -7.94 -14.85 1.40
N ARG A 227 -8.23 -15.83 0.54
CA ARG A 227 -7.62 -15.92 -0.80
C ARG A 227 -8.09 -14.80 -1.70
N GLN A 228 -9.39 -14.53 -1.71
CA GLN A 228 -9.99 -13.45 -2.51
C GLN A 228 -9.42 -12.10 -2.13
N THR A 229 -9.19 -11.84 -0.82
CA THR A 229 -8.57 -10.59 -0.36
C THR A 229 -7.17 -10.40 -0.97
N HIS A 230 -6.31 -11.42 -0.87
CA HIS A 230 -4.96 -11.35 -1.47
C HIS A 230 -5.01 -11.18 -2.99
N TYR A 231 -5.91 -11.91 -3.67
CA TYR A 231 -6.11 -11.82 -5.10
C TYR A 231 -6.60 -10.42 -5.52
N ASN A 232 -7.63 -9.91 -4.87
CA ASN A 232 -8.20 -8.60 -5.15
C ASN A 232 -7.18 -7.46 -4.93
N MET A 233 -6.33 -7.59 -3.92
CA MET A 233 -5.23 -6.65 -3.70
C MET A 233 -4.25 -6.63 -4.87
N MET A 234 -3.85 -7.79 -5.40
CA MET A 234 -2.98 -7.89 -6.56
C MET A 234 -3.64 -7.31 -7.82
N VAL A 235 -4.91 -7.61 -8.07
CA VAL A 235 -5.67 -7.04 -9.22
C VAL A 235 -5.68 -5.51 -9.17
N THR A 236 -5.90 -4.95 -7.99
CA THR A 236 -5.90 -3.49 -7.83
C THR A 236 -4.48 -2.90 -7.97
N ALA A 237 -3.46 -3.58 -7.45
CA ALA A 237 -2.07 -3.14 -7.58
C ALA A 237 -1.63 -3.03 -9.05
N GLN A 238 -2.08 -3.94 -9.92
CA GLN A 238 -1.83 -3.85 -11.37
C GLN A 238 -2.33 -2.54 -11.98
N ARG A 239 -3.42 -1.98 -11.44
CA ARG A 239 -4.03 -0.76 -11.99
C ARG A 239 -3.39 0.51 -11.43
N LEU A 240 -2.94 0.48 -10.17
CA LEU A 240 -2.43 1.67 -9.48
C LEU A 240 -1.01 2.07 -9.92
N ASP A 241 -0.09 1.13 -10.02
CA ASP A 241 1.32 1.29 -10.48
C ASP A 241 2.02 2.58 -9.98
N TRP A 242 2.13 2.75 -8.67
CA TRP A 242 2.71 3.95 -8.06
C TRP A 242 4.23 4.01 -8.13
N GLY A 243 4.79 5.24 -8.07
CA GLY A 243 6.19 5.53 -8.35
C GLY A 243 7.17 5.22 -7.23
N ALA A 244 6.74 5.35 -5.95
CA ALA A 244 7.59 5.12 -4.79
C ALA A 244 6.81 4.55 -3.61
N SER A 245 7.47 3.67 -2.86
CA SER A 245 7.02 3.15 -1.57
C SER A 245 7.92 3.66 -0.47
N LEU A 246 7.32 4.26 0.54
CA LEU A 246 7.92 4.54 1.84
C LEU A 246 7.15 3.77 2.90
N ILE A 247 7.87 3.04 3.75
CA ILE A 247 7.30 2.31 4.89
C ILE A 247 7.97 2.85 6.15
N ASP A 248 7.16 3.58 6.94
CA ASP A 248 7.58 4.13 8.23
C ASP A 248 7.53 3.03 9.29
N GLY A 249 8.70 2.59 9.71
CA GLY A 249 8.92 1.65 10.81
C GLY A 249 9.59 2.31 12.01
N PHE A 250 9.56 3.64 12.14
CA PHE A 250 10.11 4.30 13.33
C PHE A 250 9.47 3.77 14.60
N GLU A 251 8.14 3.70 14.58
CA GLU A 251 7.33 3.01 15.58
C GLU A 251 6.31 2.16 14.83
N GLY A 252 6.56 0.87 14.74
CA GLY A 252 5.66 -0.08 14.11
C GLY A 252 4.60 -0.60 15.08
N MET A 253 3.66 -1.42 14.56
CA MET A 253 2.61 -2.05 15.38
C MET A 253 2.65 -3.56 15.23
N GLU A 254 2.58 -4.28 16.33
CA GLU A 254 2.54 -5.74 16.39
C GLU A 254 1.25 -6.28 17.06
N GLY A 255 0.97 -7.57 16.92
CA GLY A 255 -0.19 -8.23 17.54
C GLY A 255 -1.48 -7.86 16.85
N ASN A 256 -2.45 -7.28 17.57
CA ASN A 256 -3.80 -6.98 17.08
C ASN A 256 -3.85 -5.81 16.07
N GLY A 257 -2.95 -5.83 15.07
CA GLY A 257 -3.06 -4.93 13.92
C GLY A 257 -4.35 -5.21 13.09
N PRO A 258 -4.77 -4.26 12.27
CA PRO A 258 -4.09 -3.02 11.90
C PRO A 258 -4.38 -1.82 12.80
N SER A 259 -5.23 -1.94 13.84
CA SER A 259 -5.76 -0.78 14.58
C SER A 259 -5.54 -0.82 16.09
N SER A 260 -5.30 -2.00 16.69
CA SER A 260 -5.35 -2.20 18.14
C SER A 260 -4.15 -2.99 18.68
N GLY A 261 -3.04 -2.99 17.92
CA GLY A 261 -1.80 -3.63 18.33
C GLY A 261 -0.98 -2.79 19.31
N THR A 262 0.21 -3.27 19.64
CA THR A 262 1.17 -2.63 20.54
C THR A 262 2.36 -2.06 19.79
N PRO A 263 3.02 -0.98 20.27
CA PRO A 263 4.12 -0.36 19.55
C PRO A 263 5.40 -1.19 19.59
N VAL A 264 6.16 -1.13 18.49
CA VAL A 264 7.51 -1.66 18.36
C VAL A 264 8.44 -0.55 17.88
N ALA A 265 9.41 -0.17 18.71
CA ALA A 265 10.39 0.84 18.34
C ALA A 265 11.45 0.23 17.40
N SER A 266 11.14 0.12 16.11
CA SER A 266 12.09 -0.40 15.11
C SER A 266 13.06 0.67 14.61
N ARG A 267 12.73 1.95 14.75
CA ARG A 267 13.60 3.10 14.42
C ARG A 267 14.12 3.11 12.98
N ILE A 268 13.35 2.56 12.04
CA ILE A 268 13.71 2.48 10.63
C ILE A 268 12.72 3.20 9.72
N ALA A 269 13.17 3.53 8.52
CA ALA A 269 12.34 3.83 7.36
C ALA A 269 12.85 3.04 6.15
N ILE A 270 11.96 2.50 5.35
CA ILE A 270 12.28 1.69 4.16
C ILE A 270 11.73 2.41 2.94
N ALA A 271 12.55 2.57 1.88
CA ALA A 271 12.09 3.17 0.63
C ALA A 271 12.54 2.37 -0.59
N SER A 272 11.70 2.32 -1.62
CA SER A 272 12.02 1.72 -2.91
C SER A 272 11.16 2.31 -4.03
N ALA A 273 11.70 2.32 -5.24
CA ALA A 273 10.94 2.55 -6.46
C ALA A 273 10.18 1.30 -6.96
N ASP A 274 10.34 0.17 -6.26
CA ASP A 274 9.68 -1.10 -6.49
C ASP A 274 8.91 -1.53 -5.23
N TYR A 275 7.59 -1.50 -5.30
CA TYR A 275 6.73 -1.73 -4.14
C TYR A 275 6.71 -3.19 -3.68
N VAL A 276 6.95 -4.14 -4.57
CA VAL A 276 7.04 -5.57 -4.20
C VAL A 276 8.31 -5.81 -3.41
N ALA A 277 9.45 -5.28 -3.89
CA ALA A 277 10.73 -5.37 -3.20
C ALA A 277 10.66 -4.66 -1.83
N ALA A 278 10.03 -3.48 -1.76
CA ALA A 278 9.83 -2.74 -0.51
C ALA A 278 9.07 -3.58 0.53
N ASP A 279 7.92 -4.14 0.14
CA ASP A 279 7.06 -4.92 1.03
C ASP A 279 7.72 -6.23 1.44
N ARG A 280 8.47 -6.88 0.53
CA ARG A 280 9.26 -8.06 0.86
C ARG A 280 10.30 -7.77 1.95
N VAL A 281 11.15 -6.76 1.73
CA VAL A 281 12.18 -6.37 2.69
C VAL A 281 11.57 -5.92 4.02
N ALA A 282 10.46 -5.18 3.97
CA ALA A 282 9.74 -4.78 5.18
C ALA A 282 9.25 -5.99 6.00
N ALA A 283 8.72 -7.03 5.36
CA ALA A 283 8.34 -8.26 6.04
C ALA A 283 9.53 -8.93 6.73
N GLU A 284 10.69 -9.00 6.06
CA GLU A 284 11.92 -9.54 6.64
C GLU A 284 12.39 -8.73 7.85
N THR A 285 12.29 -7.39 7.81
CA THR A 285 12.62 -6.55 8.99
C THR A 285 11.67 -6.76 10.18
N MET A 286 10.45 -7.25 9.95
CA MET A 286 9.49 -7.66 10.99
C MET A 286 9.73 -9.10 11.49
N GLY A 287 10.72 -9.81 10.96
CA GLY A 287 10.98 -11.21 11.26
C GLY A 287 9.93 -12.17 10.72
N MET A 288 9.24 -11.77 9.65
CA MET A 288 8.25 -12.58 8.94
C MET A 288 8.87 -13.23 7.69
N ASP A 289 8.39 -14.41 7.35
CA ASP A 289 8.65 -14.99 6.04
C ASP A 289 7.80 -14.21 4.98
N PRO A 290 8.43 -13.54 3.99
CA PRO A 290 7.72 -12.82 2.94
C PRO A 290 6.73 -13.69 2.13
N GLU A 291 6.97 -15.00 2.08
CA GLU A 291 6.07 -15.97 1.44
C GLU A 291 4.71 -16.09 2.14
N TRP A 292 4.57 -15.57 3.35
CA TRP A 292 3.29 -15.51 4.05
C TRP A 292 2.35 -14.47 3.46
N LEU A 293 2.89 -13.41 2.85
CA LEU A 293 2.11 -12.29 2.32
C LEU A 293 1.64 -12.59 0.90
N GLY A 294 0.47 -13.23 0.76
CA GLY A 294 -0.05 -13.68 -0.54
C GLY A 294 -0.16 -12.57 -1.57
N TYR A 295 -0.58 -11.36 -1.19
CA TYR A 295 -0.69 -10.23 -2.10
C TYR A 295 0.68 -9.76 -2.63
N VAL A 296 1.73 -9.81 -1.83
CA VAL A 296 3.10 -9.47 -2.25
C VAL A 296 3.62 -10.53 -3.21
N LYS A 297 3.44 -11.82 -2.84
CA LYS A 297 3.84 -12.97 -3.66
C LYS A 297 3.14 -12.93 -5.03
N TYR A 298 1.84 -12.73 -5.07
CA TYR A 298 1.07 -12.64 -6.32
C TYR A 298 1.53 -11.47 -7.21
N CYS A 299 1.80 -10.30 -6.61
CA CYS A 299 2.37 -9.17 -7.35
C CYS A 299 3.75 -9.53 -7.95
N GLY A 300 4.60 -10.22 -7.19
CA GLY A 300 5.90 -10.70 -7.68
C GLY A 300 5.74 -11.70 -8.82
N GLN A 301 4.87 -12.70 -8.68
CA GLN A 301 4.59 -13.70 -9.71
C GLN A 301 4.10 -13.08 -11.03
N LEU A 302 3.28 -12.04 -10.95
CA LEU A 302 2.83 -11.29 -12.13
C LEU A 302 3.88 -10.31 -12.68
N GLY A 303 5.06 -10.24 -12.05
CA GLY A 303 6.13 -9.35 -12.49
C GLY A 303 5.81 -7.86 -12.28
N LEU A 304 4.95 -7.51 -11.32
CA LEU A 304 4.66 -6.11 -10.96
C LEU A 304 5.85 -5.48 -10.24
N GLY A 305 6.67 -6.28 -9.57
CA GLY A 305 7.92 -5.88 -8.93
C GLY A 305 8.78 -7.11 -8.58
N GLN A 306 9.95 -6.85 -8.00
CA GLN A 306 10.94 -7.90 -7.70
C GLN A 306 10.62 -8.59 -6.38
N PHE A 307 10.40 -9.90 -6.43
CA PHE A 307 10.18 -10.73 -5.26
C PHE A 307 11.37 -11.66 -4.94
N ASP A 308 12.27 -11.91 -5.91
CA ASP A 308 13.46 -12.74 -5.71
C ASP A 308 14.51 -12.00 -4.85
N PRO A 309 14.86 -12.49 -3.63
CA PRO A 309 15.83 -11.82 -2.76
C PRO A 309 17.23 -11.72 -3.39
N ALA A 310 17.62 -12.64 -4.26
CA ALA A 310 18.89 -12.59 -4.95
C ALA A 310 19.01 -11.42 -5.94
N ARG A 311 17.89 -10.78 -6.26
CA ARG A 311 17.79 -9.65 -7.19
C ARG A 311 17.32 -8.35 -6.52
N ILE A 312 17.31 -8.30 -5.19
CA ILE A 312 17.02 -7.10 -4.41
C ILE A 312 18.31 -6.61 -3.76
N ASP A 313 18.73 -5.40 -4.13
CA ASP A 313 19.88 -4.74 -3.54
C ASP A 313 19.41 -3.91 -2.33
N VAL A 314 19.69 -4.40 -1.13
CA VAL A 314 19.40 -3.66 0.12
C VAL A 314 20.59 -2.75 0.43
N ILE A 315 20.34 -1.45 0.51
CA ILE A 315 21.34 -0.41 0.83
C ILE A 315 21.02 0.30 2.14
N GLY A 316 22.02 0.89 2.78
CA GLY A 316 21.91 1.47 4.12
C GLY A 316 22.09 0.42 5.21
N ALA A 317 21.17 0.34 6.17
CA ALA A 317 21.24 -0.67 7.23
C ALA A 317 20.98 -2.08 6.69
N LYS A 318 21.66 -3.08 7.23
CA LYS A 318 21.41 -4.49 6.88
C LYS A 318 20.13 -4.98 7.56
N ILE A 319 19.36 -5.82 6.89
CA ILE A 319 18.15 -6.43 7.47
C ILE A 319 18.47 -7.09 8.81
N ALA A 320 19.52 -7.87 8.91
CA ALA A 320 19.91 -8.58 10.13
C ALA A 320 20.17 -7.65 11.33
N ASP A 321 20.64 -6.42 11.08
CA ASP A 321 20.97 -5.45 12.15
C ASP A 321 19.71 -4.72 12.68
N VAL A 322 18.65 -4.64 11.86
CA VAL A 322 17.42 -3.90 12.18
C VAL A 322 16.21 -4.79 12.41
N GLN A 323 16.33 -6.09 12.12
CA GLN A 323 15.24 -7.05 12.24
C GLN A 323 14.74 -7.14 13.67
N LYS A 324 13.42 -7.06 13.84
CA LYS A 324 12.74 -7.34 15.09
C LYS A 324 11.67 -8.39 14.86
N LYS A 325 11.60 -9.38 15.74
CA LYS A 325 10.56 -10.40 15.67
C LYS A 325 9.25 -9.80 16.20
N TYR A 326 8.39 -9.34 15.29
CA TYR A 326 7.07 -8.86 15.63
C TYR A 326 6.19 -10.01 16.11
N ARG A 327 5.41 -9.76 17.13
CA ARG A 327 4.37 -10.69 17.56
C ARG A 327 3.25 -10.67 16.51
N MET A 328 2.94 -11.84 15.97
CA MET A 328 1.89 -12.00 14.97
C MET A 328 0.50 -11.70 15.56
N HIS A 329 -0.47 -11.48 14.68
CA HIS A 329 -1.87 -11.45 15.08
C HIS A 329 -2.29 -12.81 15.67
N PRO A 330 -3.19 -12.87 16.67
CA PRO A 330 -3.66 -14.15 17.24
C PRO A 330 -4.26 -15.12 16.22
N ASP A 331 -4.80 -14.62 15.11
CA ASP A 331 -5.39 -15.43 14.02
C ASP A 331 -4.38 -15.86 12.94
N ILE A 332 -3.08 -15.78 13.19
CA ILE A 332 -2.03 -16.06 12.17
C ILE A 332 -2.21 -17.42 11.50
N ASP A 333 -2.58 -18.46 12.24
CA ASP A 333 -2.77 -19.80 11.68
C ASP A 333 -3.93 -19.84 10.67
N ARG A 334 -4.98 -19.06 10.92
CA ARG A 334 -6.09 -18.88 9.98
C ARG A 334 -5.63 -18.03 8.78
N GLU A 335 -4.95 -16.93 9.00
CA GLU A 335 -4.49 -16.04 7.94
C GLU A 335 -3.59 -16.79 6.95
N LEU A 336 -2.74 -17.69 7.43
CA LEU A 336 -1.84 -18.52 6.61
C LEU A 336 -2.55 -19.54 5.71
N GLN A 337 -3.82 -19.83 5.96
CA GLN A 337 -4.61 -20.79 5.15
C GLN A 337 -4.86 -20.31 3.71
N TRP A 338 -4.60 -19.06 3.40
CA TRP A 338 -4.69 -18.63 2.00
C TRP A 338 -3.82 -19.49 1.05
N ARG A 339 -2.74 -20.12 1.55
CA ARG A 339 -1.78 -20.95 0.81
C ARG A 339 -2.23 -22.40 0.61
N GLY A 340 -2.98 -22.93 1.56
CA GLY A 340 -3.32 -24.34 1.63
C GLY A 340 -4.82 -24.63 1.47
N PRO A 341 -5.25 -25.87 1.69
CA PRO A 341 -6.64 -26.18 1.86
C PRO A 341 -7.24 -25.34 2.99
N MET A 342 -8.39 -24.71 2.74
CA MET A 342 -9.11 -23.98 3.79
C MET A 342 -9.70 -25.00 4.77
N THR A 343 -9.43 -24.81 6.05
CA THR A 343 -10.08 -25.55 7.14
C THR A 343 -10.91 -24.58 7.98
N GLU A 344 -11.98 -25.07 8.58
CA GLU A 344 -12.75 -24.26 9.52
C GLU A 344 -11.98 -24.14 10.83
N LEU A 345 -11.47 -22.94 11.11
CA LEU A 345 -10.91 -22.59 12.40
C LEU A 345 -11.84 -21.60 13.08
N THR A 346 -12.05 -21.76 14.37
CA THR A 346 -12.77 -20.76 15.16
C THR A 346 -11.95 -19.47 15.20
N PRO A 347 -12.51 -18.34 14.73
CA PRO A 347 -11.80 -17.05 14.78
C PRO A 347 -11.50 -16.65 16.22
N ASN A 348 -10.33 -16.07 16.46
CA ASN A 348 -10.06 -15.39 17.72
C ASN A 348 -10.92 -14.12 17.86
N LEU A 349 -11.16 -13.69 19.10
CA LEU A 349 -12.15 -12.67 19.47
C LEU A 349 -12.09 -11.33 18.70
N GLY A 350 -10.97 -10.98 18.05
CA GLY A 350 -10.86 -9.78 17.23
C GLY A 350 -11.55 -9.87 15.86
N TRP A 351 -12.01 -11.05 15.45
CA TRP A 351 -12.50 -11.33 14.09
C TRP A 351 -14.01 -11.26 13.92
N THR A 352 -14.75 -11.44 15.02
CA THR A 352 -16.23 -11.53 14.98
C THR A 352 -16.92 -10.27 14.48
N HIS A 353 -16.24 -9.12 14.47
CA HIS A 353 -16.83 -7.87 13.98
C HIS A 353 -16.69 -7.64 12.48
N ALA A 354 -15.79 -8.32 11.79
CA ALA A 354 -15.57 -8.10 10.36
C ALA A 354 -16.49 -8.90 9.43
N LEU A 355 -16.98 -10.06 9.89
CA LEU A 355 -17.83 -10.96 9.08
C LEU A 355 -19.26 -11.12 9.62
N GLY A 356 -19.54 -10.71 10.86
CA GLY A 356 -20.84 -10.94 11.53
C GLY A 356 -21.92 -9.91 11.20
N ASP A 357 -21.55 -8.69 10.82
CA ASP A 357 -22.52 -7.60 10.61
C ASP A 357 -23.08 -7.53 9.17
N GLU A 358 -22.50 -8.27 8.22
CA GLU A 358 -22.96 -8.22 6.82
C GLU A 358 -24.14 -9.15 6.50
N ARG A 359 -24.54 -10.03 7.44
CA ARG A 359 -25.70 -10.93 7.25
C ARG A 359 -26.99 -10.45 7.91
N ARG A 360 -27.02 -9.25 8.46
CA ARG A 360 -28.22 -8.64 9.00
C ARG A 360 -28.46 -7.25 8.39
N GLY A 361 -28.87 -7.25 7.15
CA GLY A 361 -29.34 -6.08 6.43
C GLY A 361 -30.25 -6.48 5.31
#